data_b4c4c483962635c1e65ccd7dccabe71e
#
_entry.id   b4c4c483962635c1e65ccd7dccabe71e
#
_cell.length_a   1.000
_cell.length_b   1.000
_cell.length_c   1.000
_cell.angle_alpha   90.00
_cell.angle_beta   90.00
_cell.angle_gamma   90.00
#
_symmetry.space_group_name_H-M   'P 1'
#
loop_
_entity.id
_entity.type
_entity.pdbx_description
1 polymer ?
#
loop_
_entity_poly.entity_id
_entity_poly.type
_entity_poly.pdbx_seq_one_letter_code
_entity_poly.pdbx_strand_id
1 'polypeptide(L)'
;MSKPILSLKSVSKIYPGNKALVDVSLNIYAGQVLCLLGDNGAGKSTLIKILSGFHEPTSGKIEMDGQEVVFKSPKDASARGIATVHQFGGTFPLMTIGRSFFVGAEPMKGWGPFRRFDKKFANDVAVTEMQGLGLTRITDGDRLVGSLSGGERQASAIARAVYFGANVLILDEPTAAL
;
A
#
# COMPACT_ATOMS: atom_id res chain seq x y z
N MET A 1 13.39 -13.64 20.95
CA MET A 1 13.28 -12.42 20.12
C MET A 1 12.35 -12.73 18.96
N SER A 2 11.36 -11.89 18.70
CA SER A 2 10.46 -12.05 17.55
C SER A 2 11.26 -11.94 16.24
N LYS A 3 10.94 -12.76 15.25
CA LYS A 3 11.54 -12.70 13.92
C LYS A 3 10.96 -11.48 13.17
N PRO A 4 11.80 -10.67 12.50
CA PRO A 4 11.29 -9.58 11.67
C PRO A 4 10.49 -10.13 10.49
N ILE A 5 9.38 -9.46 10.15
CA ILE A 5 8.58 -9.76 8.96
C ILE A 5 9.24 -9.23 7.69
N LEU A 6 9.99 -8.13 7.80
CA LEU A 6 10.75 -7.54 6.72
C LEU A 6 12.09 -7.03 7.25
N SER A 7 13.18 -7.34 6.54
CA SER A 7 14.53 -6.88 6.87
C SER A 7 15.22 -6.33 5.63
N LEU A 8 15.94 -5.24 5.81
CA LEU A 8 16.92 -4.74 4.86
C LEU A 8 18.30 -5.00 5.44
N LYS A 9 19.23 -5.52 4.64
CA LYS A 9 20.61 -5.80 5.04
C LYS A 9 21.57 -5.10 4.08
N SER A 10 22.23 -4.06 4.57
CA SER A 10 23.24 -3.28 3.84
C SER A 10 22.77 -2.81 2.46
N VAL A 11 21.50 -2.37 2.38
CA VAL A 11 20.89 -1.95 1.13
C VAL A 11 21.45 -0.60 0.69
N SER A 12 21.93 -0.55 -0.55
CA SER A 12 22.40 0.69 -1.19
C SER A 12 21.70 0.90 -2.53
N LYS A 13 21.49 2.17 -2.88
CA LYS A 13 21.00 2.57 -4.20
C LYS A 13 21.80 3.72 -4.75
N ILE A 14 22.45 3.46 -5.87
CA ILE A 14 23.31 4.41 -6.57
C ILE A 14 22.68 4.69 -7.93
N TYR A 15 22.44 5.95 -8.20
CA TYR A 15 22.08 6.46 -9.53
C TYR A 15 23.31 7.13 -10.17
N PRO A 16 23.36 7.31 -11.50
CA PRO A 16 24.42 8.06 -12.12
C PRO A 16 24.60 9.44 -11.46
N GLY A 17 25.78 9.66 -10.84
CA GLY A 17 26.13 10.91 -10.15
C GLY A 17 25.53 11.09 -8.75
N ASN A 18 24.72 10.15 -8.22
CA ASN A 18 24.11 10.32 -6.90
C ASN A 18 23.99 8.99 -6.12
N LYS A 19 24.45 9.00 -4.88
CA LYS A 19 24.26 7.90 -3.91
C LYS A 19 23.02 8.20 -3.08
N ALA A 20 21.89 7.65 -3.48
CA ALA A 20 20.62 7.92 -2.82
C ALA A 20 20.43 7.14 -1.51
N LEU A 21 21.00 5.95 -1.41
CA LEU A 21 21.04 5.13 -0.17
C LEU A 21 22.42 4.50 -0.07
N VAL A 22 22.97 4.46 1.14
CA VAL A 22 24.28 3.86 1.42
C VAL A 22 24.17 3.00 2.66
N ASP A 23 24.35 1.68 2.51
CA ASP A 23 24.44 0.70 3.60
C ASP A 23 23.28 0.77 4.63
N VAL A 24 22.06 0.85 4.14
CA VAL A 24 20.87 0.96 4.98
C VAL A 24 20.45 -0.43 5.46
N SER A 25 20.40 -0.60 6.79
CA SER A 25 19.90 -1.82 7.42
C SER A 25 18.78 -1.46 8.39
N LEU A 26 17.67 -2.20 8.32
CA LEU A 26 16.54 -2.03 9.23
C LEU A 26 15.74 -3.32 9.34
N ASN A 27 15.03 -3.47 10.45
CA ASN A 27 14.10 -4.58 10.67
C ASN A 27 12.73 -4.05 11.02
N ILE A 28 11.69 -4.66 10.47
CA ILE A 28 10.29 -4.37 10.77
C ILE A 28 9.66 -5.62 11.36
N TYR A 29 8.99 -5.45 12.50
CA TYR A 29 8.37 -6.54 13.24
C TYR A 29 6.84 -6.46 13.18
N ALA A 30 6.18 -7.59 13.36
CA ALA A 30 4.71 -7.61 13.43
C ALA A 30 4.18 -6.70 14.54
N GLY A 31 3.16 -5.93 14.25
CA GLY A 31 2.55 -4.97 15.19
C GLY A 31 3.38 -3.72 15.48
N GLN A 32 4.49 -3.51 14.78
CA GLN A 32 5.33 -2.34 14.92
C GLN A 32 4.90 -1.22 13.97
N VAL A 33 4.89 0.02 14.47
CA VAL A 33 4.86 1.24 13.65
C VAL A 33 6.28 1.80 13.59
N LEU A 34 6.86 1.81 12.39
CA LEU A 34 8.20 2.35 12.13
C LEU A 34 8.08 3.69 11.40
N CYS A 35 8.53 4.76 12.03
CA CYS A 35 8.58 6.09 11.42
C CYS A 35 9.93 6.33 10.75
N LEU A 36 9.90 6.62 9.44
CA LEU A 36 11.09 6.97 8.66
C LEU A 36 11.22 8.50 8.61
N LEU A 37 12.13 9.04 9.41
CA LEU A 37 12.38 10.47 9.52
C LEU A 37 13.68 10.87 8.79
N GLY A 38 13.73 12.10 8.33
CA GLY A 38 14.92 12.68 7.67
C GLY A 38 14.56 13.85 6.77
N ASP A 39 15.57 14.64 6.42
CA ASP A 39 15.43 15.82 5.55
C ASP A 39 15.02 15.47 4.11
N ASN A 40 14.65 16.48 3.33
CA ASN A 40 14.43 16.31 1.91
C ASN A 40 15.73 15.89 1.24
N GLY A 41 15.65 14.83 0.40
CA GLY A 41 16.85 14.25 -0.22
C GLY A 41 17.54 13.15 0.61
N ALA A 42 17.14 12.88 1.86
CA ALA A 42 17.73 11.83 2.70
C ALA A 42 17.49 10.38 2.21
N GLY A 43 16.86 10.20 1.05
CA GLY A 43 16.65 8.87 0.46
C GLY A 43 15.33 8.16 0.87
N LYS A 44 14.48 8.79 1.67
CA LYS A 44 13.21 8.20 2.13
C LYS A 44 12.36 7.63 0.99
N SER A 45 12.07 8.46 -0.02
CA SER A 45 11.26 8.01 -1.18
C SER A 45 11.98 6.95 -2.02
N THR A 46 13.32 6.94 -2.03
CA THR A 46 14.09 5.87 -2.70
C THR A 46 13.93 4.55 -1.96
N LEU A 47 13.98 4.58 -0.63
CA LEU A 47 13.75 3.40 0.20
C LEU A 47 12.33 2.85 0.01
N ILE A 48 11.32 3.73 0.03
CA ILE A 48 9.92 3.36 -0.24
C ILE A 48 9.78 2.71 -1.63
N LYS A 49 10.42 3.29 -2.68
CA LYS A 49 10.39 2.73 -4.03
C LYS A 49 11.06 1.36 -4.13
N ILE A 50 12.09 1.09 -3.34
CA ILE A 50 12.71 -0.23 -3.27
C ILE A 50 11.77 -1.22 -2.59
N LEU A 51 11.21 -0.88 -1.44
CA LEU A 51 10.30 -1.75 -0.70
C LEU A 51 9.00 -2.03 -1.46
N SER A 52 8.54 -1.05 -2.25
CA SER A 52 7.35 -1.20 -3.10
C SER A 52 7.63 -1.87 -4.45
N GLY A 53 8.88 -2.28 -4.73
CA GLY A 53 9.25 -2.98 -5.97
C GLY A 53 9.33 -2.11 -7.22
N PHE A 54 9.36 -0.77 -7.08
CA PHE A 54 9.59 0.14 -8.21
C PHE A 54 11.05 0.20 -8.63
N HIS A 55 11.97 -0.05 -7.69
CA HIS A 55 13.41 -0.05 -7.95
C HIS A 55 14.07 -1.23 -7.26
N GLU A 56 14.99 -1.87 -7.95
CA GLU A 56 15.89 -2.84 -7.32
C GLU A 56 17.02 -2.10 -6.60
N PRO A 57 17.50 -2.60 -5.45
CA PRO A 57 18.72 -2.08 -4.81
C PRO A 57 19.93 -2.32 -5.71
N THR A 58 20.97 -1.46 -5.60
CA THR A 58 22.25 -1.66 -6.30
C THR A 58 23.08 -2.73 -5.61
N SER A 59 22.98 -2.82 -4.28
CA SER A 59 23.60 -3.85 -3.43
C SER A 59 22.82 -4.04 -2.14
N GLY A 60 23.16 -5.09 -1.39
CA GLY A 60 22.45 -5.50 -0.19
C GLY A 60 21.30 -6.45 -0.51
N LYS A 61 20.51 -6.79 0.52
CA LYS A 61 19.46 -7.81 0.45
C LYS A 61 18.20 -7.36 1.17
N ILE A 62 17.07 -7.82 0.65
CA ILE A 62 15.76 -7.71 1.30
C ILE A 62 15.36 -9.12 1.73
N GLU A 63 14.89 -9.26 2.95
CA GLU A 63 14.36 -10.52 3.46
C GLU A 63 12.92 -10.32 3.96
N MET A 64 12.05 -11.25 3.62
CA MET A 64 10.72 -11.39 4.23
C MET A 64 10.63 -12.73 4.95
N ASP A 65 10.20 -12.69 6.21
CA ASP A 65 10.15 -13.87 7.09
C ASP A 65 11.46 -14.66 7.11
N GLY A 66 12.60 -13.93 6.95
CA GLY A 66 13.96 -14.48 6.93
C GLY A 66 14.33 -15.21 5.65
N GLN A 67 13.57 -15.08 4.59
CA GLN A 67 13.92 -15.54 3.25
C GLN A 67 14.29 -14.35 2.37
N GLU A 68 15.39 -14.47 1.65
CA GLU A 68 15.80 -13.45 0.69
C GLU A 68 14.75 -13.33 -0.43
N VAL A 69 14.36 -12.09 -0.73
CA VAL A 69 13.39 -11.79 -1.78
C VAL A 69 13.91 -10.71 -2.71
N VAL A 70 13.54 -10.80 -3.97
CA VAL A 70 13.81 -9.78 -4.99
C VAL A 70 12.47 -9.34 -5.57
N PHE A 71 12.21 -8.05 -5.54
CA PHE A 71 11.03 -7.45 -6.17
C PHE A 71 11.43 -6.88 -7.53
N LYS A 72 10.97 -7.51 -8.59
CA LYS A 72 11.18 -7.04 -9.99
C LYS A 72 10.09 -6.07 -10.42
N SER A 73 9.01 -6.00 -9.66
CA SER A 73 7.85 -5.15 -9.95
C SER A 73 7.04 -4.85 -8.68
N PRO A 74 6.22 -3.79 -8.68
CA PRO A 74 5.26 -3.53 -7.60
C PRO A 74 4.27 -4.69 -7.38
N LYS A 75 3.97 -5.45 -8.44
CA LYS A 75 3.13 -6.64 -8.34
C LYS A 75 3.77 -7.74 -7.48
N ASP A 76 5.09 -7.91 -7.59
CA ASP A 76 5.82 -8.90 -6.77
C ASP A 76 5.81 -8.50 -5.29
N ALA A 77 6.03 -7.22 -4.98
CA ALA A 77 5.95 -6.71 -3.61
C ALA A 77 4.53 -6.88 -3.04
N SER A 78 3.50 -6.53 -3.82
CA SER A 78 2.10 -6.72 -3.44
C SER A 78 1.74 -8.18 -3.22
N ALA A 79 2.20 -9.09 -4.08
CA ALA A 79 1.98 -10.54 -3.94
C ALA A 79 2.62 -11.12 -2.67
N ARG A 80 3.61 -10.42 -2.10
CA ARG A 80 4.24 -10.74 -0.81
C ARG A 80 3.61 -10.02 0.37
N GLY A 81 2.50 -9.30 0.15
CA GLY A 81 1.78 -8.59 1.21
C GLY A 81 2.37 -7.23 1.58
N ILE A 82 3.16 -6.61 0.70
CA ILE A 82 3.59 -5.22 0.88
C ILE A 82 2.63 -4.31 0.12
N ALA A 83 1.92 -3.43 0.82
CA ALA A 83 1.08 -2.42 0.20
C ALA A 83 1.62 -1.02 0.45
N THR A 84 1.61 -0.18 -0.59
CA THR A 84 2.05 1.21 -0.50
C THR A 84 0.88 2.13 -0.80
N VAL A 85 0.61 3.03 0.14
CA VAL A 85 -0.39 4.10 0.00
C VAL A 85 0.37 5.40 -0.23
N HIS A 86 0.30 5.91 -1.46
CA HIS A 86 0.91 7.18 -1.84
C HIS A 86 -0.05 8.35 -1.57
N GLN A 87 0.50 9.50 -1.22
CA GLN A 87 -0.24 10.72 -0.89
C GLN A 87 -1.24 11.17 -1.98
N PHE A 88 -0.88 11.05 -3.24
CA PHE A 88 -1.65 11.57 -4.40
C PHE A 88 -1.95 10.50 -5.46
N GLY A 89 -1.91 9.21 -5.13
CA GLY A 89 -2.03 8.14 -6.11
C GLY A 89 -3.17 7.16 -5.82
N GLY A 90 -3.83 6.70 -6.90
CA GLY A 90 -4.72 5.55 -6.83
C GLY A 90 -6.18 5.85 -6.46
N THR A 91 -6.57 7.11 -6.31
CA THR A 91 -7.99 7.46 -6.15
C THR A 91 -8.60 7.90 -7.48
N PHE A 92 -9.78 7.38 -7.77
CA PHE A 92 -10.56 7.73 -8.97
C PHE A 92 -11.77 8.56 -8.55
N PRO A 93 -11.70 9.91 -8.58
CA PRO A 93 -12.73 10.77 -8.00
C PRO A 93 -14.14 10.54 -8.54
N LEU A 94 -14.24 10.13 -9.80
CA LEU A 94 -15.50 9.87 -10.48
C LEU A 94 -16.02 8.43 -10.30
N MET A 95 -15.29 7.59 -9.62
CA MET A 95 -15.76 6.26 -9.25
C MET A 95 -16.50 6.28 -7.92
N THR A 96 -17.41 5.31 -7.74
CA THR A 96 -18.03 5.06 -6.46
C THR A 96 -17.03 4.39 -5.51
N ILE A 97 -17.23 4.52 -4.20
CA ILE A 97 -16.37 3.95 -3.16
C ILE A 97 -16.20 2.44 -3.40
N GLY A 98 -17.30 1.69 -3.54
CA GLY A 98 -17.24 0.24 -3.75
C GLY A 98 -16.51 -0.14 -5.03
N ARG A 99 -16.66 0.62 -6.10
CA ARG A 99 -15.96 0.34 -7.36
C ARG A 99 -14.47 0.66 -7.26
N SER A 100 -14.11 1.78 -6.64
CA SER A 100 -12.72 2.18 -6.42
C SER A 100 -11.98 1.21 -5.50
N PHE A 101 -12.68 0.68 -4.49
CA PHE A 101 -12.13 -0.30 -3.55
C PHE A 101 -11.67 -1.59 -4.25
N PHE A 102 -12.39 -2.03 -5.28
CA PHE A 102 -12.13 -3.26 -6.01
C PHE A 102 -11.46 -3.07 -7.38
N VAL A 103 -10.92 -1.91 -7.70
CA VAL A 103 -10.19 -1.70 -8.96
C VAL A 103 -9.07 -2.74 -9.11
N GLY A 104 -9.11 -3.52 -10.21
CA GLY A 104 -8.14 -4.57 -10.50
C GLY A 104 -8.39 -5.91 -9.81
N ALA A 105 -9.47 -6.01 -8.99
CA ALA A 105 -9.91 -7.24 -8.33
C ALA A 105 -11.43 -7.27 -8.24
N GLU A 106 -12.12 -6.89 -9.32
CA GLU A 106 -13.55 -6.66 -9.37
C GLU A 106 -14.34 -7.94 -9.02
N PRO A 107 -15.21 -7.91 -8.00
CA PRO A 107 -16.10 -9.03 -7.70
C PRO A 107 -17.12 -9.19 -8.82
N MET A 108 -17.22 -10.39 -9.35
CA MET A 108 -18.12 -10.70 -10.47
C MET A 108 -19.18 -11.69 -10.03
N LYS A 109 -20.43 -11.45 -10.46
CA LYS A 109 -21.52 -12.39 -10.31
C LYS A 109 -22.11 -12.78 -11.66
N GLY A 110 -22.75 -13.96 -11.70
CA GLY A 110 -23.29 -14.54 -12.92
C GLY A 110 -22.37 -15.59 -13.51
N TRP A 111 -22.79 -16.19 -14.63
CA TRP A 111 -22.10 -17.32 -15.25
C TRP A 111 -21.83 -17.07 -16.74
N GLY A 112 -20.68 -17.51 -17.22
CA GLY A 112 -20.30 -17.41 -18.64
C GLY A 112 -20.33 -15.97 -19.16
N PRO A 113 -20.98 -15.69 -20.32
CA PRO A 113 -21.04 -14.36 -20.91
C PRO A 113 -21.94 -13.38 -20.12
N PHE A 114 -22.71 -13.85 -19.15
CA PHE A 114 -23.57 -13.02 -18.30
C PHE A 114 -22.89 -12.58 -17.00
N ARG A 115 -21.59 -12.71 -16.90
CA ARG A 115 -20.82 -12.19 -15.77
C ARG A 115 -20.88 -10.66 -15.74
N ARG A 116 -21.22 -10.13 -14.58
CA ARG A 116 -21.32 -8.68 -14.33
C ARG A 116 -20.70 -8.34 -12.97
N PHE A 117 -20.25 -7.09 -12.82
CA PHE A 117 -19.74 -6.60 -11.55
C PHE A 117 -20.79 -6.73 -10.44
N ASP A 118 -20.40 -7.30 -9.30
CA ASP A 118 -21.25 -7.38 -8.14
C ASP A 118 -21.18 -6.11 -7.31
N LYS A 119 -21.96 -5.11 -7.76
CA LYS A 119 -22.01 -3.79 -7.15
C LYS A 119 -22.41 -3.84 -5.67
N LYS A 120 -23.40 -4.68 -5.33
CA LYS A 120 -23.90 -4.78 -3.95
C LYS A 120 -22.79 -5.29 -3.02
N PHE A 121 -22.19 -6.41 -3.38
CA PHE A 121 -21.06 -6.97 -2.61
C PHE A 121 -19.92 -5.99 -2.45
N ALA A 122 -19.52 -5.30 -3.54
CA ALA A 122 -18.44 -4.33 -3.51
C ALA A 122 -18.74 -3.15 -2.58
N ASN A 123 -19.97 -2.63 -2.60
CA ASN A 123 -20.39 -1.55 -1.74
C ASN A 123 -20.42 -1.97 -0.27
N ASP A 124 -21.04 -3.12 0.02
CA ASP A 124 -21.19 -3.63 1.39
C ASP A 124 -19.80 -3.87 2.04
N VAL A 125 -18.88 -4.51 1.31
CA VAL A 125 -17.53 -4.74 1.80
C VAL A 125 -16.78 -3.44 2.00
N ALA A 126 -16.76 -2.53 1.01
CA ALA A 126 -16.01 -1.28 1.12
C ALA A 126 -16.49 -0.44 2.31
N VAL A 127 -17.82 -0.34 2.52
CA VAL A 127 -18.38 0.36 3.68
C VAL A 127 -17.98 -0.31 4.99
N THR A 128 -18.10 -1.64 5.09
CA THR A 128 -17.75 -2.40 6.29
C THR A 128 -16.29 -2.20 6.67
N GLU A 129 -15.37 -2.32 5.71
CA GLU A 129 -13.93 -2.16 5.95
C GLU A 129 -13.56 -0.73 6.35
N MET A 130 -14.17 0.28 5.72
CA MET A 130 -13.95 1.68 6.10
C MET A 130 -14.51 1.98 7.49
N GLN A 131 -15.68 1.44 7.85
CA GLN A 131 -16.25 1.57 9.20
C GLN A 131 -15.38 0.89 10.25
N GLY A 132 -14.77 -0.25 9.93
CA GLY A 132 -13.80 -0.95 10.78
C GLY A 132 -12.58 -0.09 11.13
N LEU A 133 -12.21 0.86 10.27
CA LEU A 133 -11.17 1.86 10.53
C LEU A 133 -11.68 3.14 11.23
N GLY A 134 -12.93 3.14 11.70
CA GLY A 134 -13.52 4.27 12.43
C GLY A 134 -14.28 5.30 11.58
N LEU A 135 -14.40 5.08 10.27
CA LEU A 135 -15.16 5.97 9.37
C LEU A 135 -16.68 5.66 9.41
N THR A 136 -17.28 5.74 10.60
CA THR A 136 -18.68 5.36 10.85
C THR A 136 -19.72 6.16 10.05
N ARG A 137 -19.33 7.35 9.54
CA ARG A 137 -20.19 8.20 8.71
C ARG A 137 -20.32 7.74 7.26
N ILE A 138 -19.45 6.83 6.82
CA ILE A 138 -19.53 6.27 5.47
C ILE A 138 -20.50 5.09 5.54
N THR A 139 -21.71 5.29 5.01
CA THR A 139 -22.80 4.29 5.01
C THR A 139 -23.24 3.90 3.61
N ASP A 140 -22.79 4.62 2.58
CA ASP A 140 -23.18 4.41 1.20
C ASP A 140 -21.94 4.20 0.30
N GLY A 141 -21.79 2.98 -0.22
CA GLY A 141 -20.73 2.60 -1.15
C GLY A 141 -20.91 3.17 -2.57
N ASP A 142 -22.09 3.73 -2.89
CA ASP A 142 -22.34 4.41 -4.16
C ASP A 142 -21.88 5.88 -4.15
N ARG A 143 -21.55 6.41 -2.99
CA ARG A 143 -20.96 7.75 -2.88
C ARG A 143 -19.67 7.84 -3.70
N LEU A 144 -19.46 8.98 -4.38
CA LEU A 144 -18.27 9.20 -5.20
C LEU A 144 -17.03 9.42 -4.31
N VAL A 145 -15.91 8.83 -4.68
CA VAL A 145 -14.61 9.02 -4.01
C VAL A 145 -14.20 10.49 -3.96
N GLY A 146 -14.52 11.27 -5.00
CA GLY A 146 -14.25 12.71 -5.06
C GLY A 146 -14.94 13.53 -3.96
N SER A 147 -16.03 13.02 -3.38
CA SER A 147 -16.75 13.69 -2.28
C SER A 147 -16.19 13.37 -0.90
N LEU A 148 -15.22 12.47 -0.81
CA LEU A 148 -14.53 12.14 0.44
C LEU A 148 -13.50 13.22 0.79
N SER A 149 -13.31 13.47 2.08
CA SER A 149 -12.18 14.26 2.58
C SER A 149 -10.84 13.57 2.28
N GLY A 150 -9.73 14.29 2.43
CA GLY A 150 -8.38 13.72 2.28
C GLY A 150 -8.16 12.50 3.19
N GLY A 151 -8.50 12.62 4.47
CA GLY A 151 -8.39 11.55 5.44
C GLY A 151 -9.29 10.35 5.13
N GLU A 152 -10.54 10.58 4.69
CA GLU A 152 -11.45 9.50 4.29
C GLU A 152 -10.91 8.74 3.06
N ARG A 153 -10.34 9.45 2.08
CA ARG A 153 -9.70 8.81 0.91
C ARG A 153 -8.50 7.96 1.31
N GLN A 154 -7.67 8.48 2.20
CA GLN A 154 -6.50 7.75 2.70
C GLN A 154 -6.93 6.51 3.49
N ALA A 155 -7.90 6.64 4.39
CA ALA A 155 -8.43 5.51 5.13
C ALA A 155 -9.08 4.46 4.22
N SER A 156 -9.76 4.87 3.13
CA SER A 156 -10.26 3.94 2.11
C SER A 156 -9.13 3.15 1.45
N ALA A 157 -8.00 3.79 1.14
CA ALA A 157 -6.84 3.11 0.56
C ALA A 157 -6.18 2.14 1.56
N ILE A 158 -6.14 2.51 2.85
CA ILE A 158 -5.65 1.63 3.93
C ILE A 158 -6.58 0.44 4.10
N ALA A 159 -7.90 0.66 4.20
CA ALA A 159 -8.90 -0.40 4.32
C ALA A 159 -8.77 -1.41 3.17
N ARG A 160 -8.64 -0.90 1.95
CA ARG A 160 -8.41 -1.73 0.77
C ARG A 160 -7.13 -2.57 0.90
N ALA A 161 -6.01 -1.97 1.29
CA ALA A 161 -4.74 -2.66 1.44
C ALA A 161 -4.84 -3.81 2.46
N VAL A 162 -5.46 -3.56 3.61
CA VAL A 162 -5.69 -4.56 4.66
C VAL A 162 -6.61 -5.66 4.17
N TYR A 163 -7.72 -5.33 3.52
CA TYR A 163 -8.67 -6.29 2.96
C TYR A 163 -8.01 -7.25 1.97
N PHE A 164 -7.10 -6.76 1.13
CA PHE A 164 -6.36 -7.57 0.18
C PHE A 164 -5.10 -8.24 0.76
N GLY A 165 -4.96 -8.27 2.09
CA GLY A 165 -3.96 -9.09 2.79
C GLY A 165 -2.59 -8.44 2.95
N ALA A 166 -2.51 -7.12 3.05
CA ALA A 166 -1.25 -6.46 3.36
C ALA A 166 -0.76 -6.84 4.76
N ASN A 167 0.46 -7.36 4.84
CA ASN A 167 1.20 -7.63 6.07
C ASN A 167 2.12 -6.48 6.46
N VAL A 168 2.60 -5.73 5.47
CA VAL A 168 3.41 -4.52 5.63
C VAL A 168 2.72 -3.39 4.86
N LEU A 169 2.38 -2.33 5.59
CA LEU A 169 1.77 -1.13 5.01
C LEU A 169 2.77 0.01 5.03
N ILE A 170 3.06 0.56 3.86
CA ILE A 170 3.92 1.73 3.70
C ILE A 170 3.02 2.93 3.43
N LEU A 171 3.11 3.94 4.29
CA LEU A 171 2.41 5.21 4.13
C LEU A 171 3.43 6.28 3.74
N ASP A 172 3.29 6.84 2.54
CA ASP A 172 4.16 7.91 2.04
C ASP A 172 3.51 9.26 2.33
N GLU A 173 4.13 10.04 3.24
CA GLU A 173 3.67 11.36 3.70
C GLU A 173 2.18 11.39 4.16
N PRO A 174 1.79 10.58 5.15
CA PRO A 174 0.38 10.41 5.53
C PRO A 174 -0.28 11.68 6.08
N THR A 175 0.50 12.66 6.56
CA THR A 175 0.01 13.87 7.23
C THR A 175 -0.18 15.06 6.30
N ALA A 176 0.28 15.01 5.07
CA ALA A 176 0.16 16.14 4.14
C ALA A 176 -1.28 16.34 3.60
N ALA A 177 -2.20 15.42 3.94
CA ALA A 177 -3.62 15.48 3.56
C ALA A 177 -4.55 15.83 4.77
N LEU A 178 -3.98 16.06 5.94
CA LEU A 178 -4.64 16.56 7.14
C LEU A 178 -4.41 18.05 7.26
#